data_87928191768043aa31918ba27610d283
#
_entry.id   87928191768043aa31918ba27610d283
#
_cell.length_a   1.000
_cell.length_b   1.000
_cell.length_c   1.000
_cell.angle_alpha   90.00
_cell.angle_beta   90.00
_cell.angle_gamma   90.00
#
_symmetry.space_group_name_H-M   'P 1'
#
loop_
_entity.id
_entity.type
_entity.pdbx_description
1 polymer ?
#
loop_
_entity_poly.entity_id
_entity_poly.type
_entity_poly.pdbx_seq_one_letter_code
_entity_poly.pdbx_strand_id
1 'polypeptide(L)' 'MAHELLAKSDYQLGMCLRMLYAEGIRGPLPIHSAKNEKGKMEFLVTVPVDDAQFEVLERRYQTLIG' A
#
# COMPACT_ATOMS: atom_id res chain seq x y z
N MET A 1 3.99 -13.76 -7.61
CA MET A 1 2.65 -13.35 -7.18
C MET A 1 2.65 -11.87 -6.85
N ALA A 2 1.53 -11.21 -7.09
CA ALA A 2 1.39 -9.80 -6.75
C ALA A 2 1.16 -9.65 -5.25
N HIS A 3 1.86 -8.69 -4.63
CA HIS A 3 1.67 -8.34 -3.23
C HIS A 3 0.81 -7.09 -3.14
N GLU A 4 0.04 -6.98 -2.07
CA GLU A 4 -0.86 -5.85 -1.88
C GLU A 4 -0.70 -5.24 -0.50
N LEU A 5 -0.72 -3.91 -0.45
CA LEU A 5 -0.72 -3.16 0.81
C LEU A 5 -2.10 -2.55 1.02
N LEU A 6 -2.65 -2.71 2.22
CA LEU A 6 -3.96 -2.20 2.57
C LEU A 6 -3.86 -0.80 3.18
N ALA A 7 -4.56 0.15 2.58
CA ALA A 7 -4.71 1.51 3.12
C ALA A 7 -6.18 1.70 3.52
N LYS A 8 -6.42 2.05 4.77
CA LYS A 8 -7.77 2.15 5.32
C LYS A 8 -8.37 3.56 5.23
N SER A 9 -7.64 4.49 4.62
CA SER A 9 -8.10 5.87 4.45
C SER A 9 -7.29 6.55 3.36
N ASP A 10 -7.75 7.71 2.88
CA ASP A 10 -7.00 8.52 1.92
C ASP A 10 -5.63 8.91 2.48
N TYR A 11 -5.58 9.21 3.76
CA TYR A 11 -4.33 9.56 4.43
C TYR A 11 -3.33 8.40 4.34
N GLN A 12 -3.76 7.19 4.71
CA GLN A 12 -2.90 6.02 4.65
C GLN A 12 -2.49 5.69 3.22
N LEU A 13 -3.40 5.88 2.26
CA LEU A 13 -3.07 5.68 0.86
C LEU A 13 -1.95 6.61 0.41
N GLY A 14 -2.04 7.89 0.78
CA GLY A 14 -1.00 8.86 0.49
C GLY A 14 0.34 8.48 1.10
N MET A 15 0.34 8.04 2.35
CA MET A 15 1.56 7.59 3.03
C MET A 15 2.15 6.37 2.34
N CYS A 16 1.31 5.41 1.95
CA CYS A 16 1.74 4.22 1.24
C CYS A 16 2.45 4.59 -0.08
N LEU A 17 1.83 5.43 -0.88
CA LEU A 17 2.38 5.81 -2.17
C LEU A 17 3.68 6.60 -2.03
N ARG A 18 3.77 7.49 -1.04
CA ARG A 18 5.00 8.22 -0.76
C ARG A 18 6.14 7.30 -0.37
N MET A 19 5.84 6.32 0.49
CA MET A 19 6.83 5.34 0.92
C MET A 19 7.34 4.52 -0.26
N LEU A 20 6.43 4.03 -1.09
CA LEU A 20 6.80 3.25 -2.27
C LEU A 20 7.64 4.07 -3.25
N TYR A 21 7.26 5.33 -3.47
CA TYR A 21 8.01 6.22 -4.34
C TYR A 21 9.43 6.46 -3.81
N ALA A 22 9.56 6.67 -2.49
CA ALA A 22 10.86 6.87 -1.85
C ALA A 22 11.75 5.63 -1.95
N GLU A 23 11.15 4.45 -2.00
CA GLU A 23 11.89 3.19 -2.14
C GLU A 23 12.21 2.84 -3.61
N GLY A 24 11.92 3.77 -4.53
CA GLY A 24 12.24 3.59 -5.94
C GLY A 24 11.18 2.87 -6.75
N ILE A 25 10.05 2.56 -6.17
CA ILE A 25 8.94 1.92 -6.87
C ILE A 25 8.09 3.00 -7.49
N ARG A 26 8.31 3.26 -8.76
CA ARG A 26 7.70 4.36 -9.50
C ARG A 26 6.82 3.83 -10.63
N GLY A 27 5.95 4.68 -11.11
CA GLY A 27 5.04 4.36 -12.20
C GLY A 27 3.64 4.10 -11.68
N PRO A 28 2.69 3.89 -12.59
CA PRO A 28 1.32 3.64 -12.18
C PRO A 28 1.22 2.29 -11.47
N LEU A 29 0.73 2.32 -10.24
CA LEU A 29 0.48 1.12 -9.46
C LEU A 29 -1.02 0.83 -9.47
N PRO A 30 -1.44 -0.41 -9.70
CA PRO A 30 -2.86 -0.75 -9.62
C PRO A 30 -3.39 -0.52 -8.20
N ILE A 31 -4.50 0.20 -8.11
CA ILE A 31 -5.15 0.48 -6.82
C ILE A 31 -6.60 0.02 -6.94
N HIS A 32 -6.99 -0.88 -6.03
CA HIS A 32 -8.37 -1.32 -5.90
C HIS A 32 -9.01 -0.62 -4.72
N SER A 33 -10.19 -0.05 -4.92
CA SER A 33 -10.96 0.53 -3.83
C SER A 33 -12.22 -0.28 -3.59
N ALA A 34 -12.59 -0.45 -2.32
CA ALA A 34 -13.80 -1.15 -1.93
C ALA A 34 -14.28 -0.62 -0.59
N LYS A 35 -15.58 -0.68 -0.36
CA LYS A 35 -16.13 -0.32 0.94
C LYS A 35 -16.05 -1.51 1.88
N ASN A 36 -15.63 -1.25 3.13
CA ASN A 36 -15.61 -2.29 4.15
C ASN A 36 -17.02 -2.43 4.76
N GLU A 37 -17.15 -3.31 5.77
CA GLU A 37 -18.42 -3.57 6.44
C GLU A 37 -19.03 -2.33 7.09
N LYS A 38 -18.19 -1.37 7.44
CA LYS A 38 -18.62 -0.11 8.08
C LYS A 38 -18.96 0.96 7.07
N GLY A 39 -18.91 0.64 5.77
CA GLY A 39 -19.19 1.60 4.72
C GLY A 39 -18.06 2.56 4.41
N LYS A 40 -16.86 2.34 4.98
CA LYS A 40 -15.69 3.18 4.73
C LYS A 40 -14.87 2.61 3.58
N MET A 41 -14.31 3.50 2.77
CA MET A 41 -13.44 3.09 1.66
C MET A 41 -12.10 2.59 2.16
N GLU A 42 -11.69 1.46 1.60
CA GLU A 42 -10.35 0.92 1.78
C GLU A 42 -9.71 0.73 0.43
N PHE A 43 -8.37 0.78 0.39
CA PHE A 43 -7.62 0.70 -0.85
C PHE A 43 -6.58 -0.41 -0.76
N LEU A 44 -6.45 -1.18 -1.84
CA LEU A 44 -5.40 -2.19 -1.98
C LEU A 44 -4.46 -1.72 -3.08
N VAL A 45 -3.20 -1.53 -2.72
CA VAL A 45 -2.16 -1.09 -3.66
C VAL A 45 -1.33 -2.31 -4.04
N THR A 46 -1.33 -2.65 -5.33
CA THR A 46 -0.54 -3.77 -5.84
C THR A 46 0.90 -3.33 -6.01
N VAL A 47 1.82 -4.08 -5.39
CA VAL A 47 3.24 -3.75 -5.37
C VAL A 47 4.00 -4.84 -6.15
N PRO A 48 4.65 -4.48 -7.28
CA PRO A 48 5.34 -5.46 -8.14
C PRO A 48 6.76 -5.76 -7.64
N VAL A 49 6.87 -6.44 -6.52
CA VAL A 49 8.14 -6.77 -5.90
C VAL A 49 8.12 -8.24 -5.46
N ASP A 50 9.31 -8.78 -5.14
CA ASP A 50 9.40 -10.13 -4.62
C ASP A 50 9.03 -10.18 -3.13
N ASP A 51 8.97 -11.40 -2.58
CA ASP A 51 8.53 -11.60 -1.19
C ASP A 51 9.44 -10.91 -0.19
N ALA A 52 10.74 -10.97 -0.39
CA ALA A 52 11.71 -10.38 0.52
C ALA A 52 11.60 -8.86 0.55
N GLN A 53 11.48 -8.26 -0.61
CA GLN A 53 11.33 -6.81 -0.72
C GLN A 53 9.98 -6.35 -0.18
N PHE A 54 8.93 -7.11 -0.45
CA PHE A 54 7.60 -6.78 0.07
C PHE A 54 7.59 -6.77 1.59
N GLU A 55 8.25 -7.75 2.23
CA GLU A 55 8.32 -7.81 3.69
C GLU A 55 8.93 -6.53 4.27
N VAL A 56 9.99 -6.03 3.66
CA VAL A 56 10.63 -4.79 4.10
C VAL A 56 9.67 -3.61 3.93
N LEU A 57 9.00 -3.51 2.78
CA LEU A 57 8.07 -2.43 2.49
C LEU A 57 6.87 -2.44 3.43
N GLU A 58 6.33 -3.62 3.68
CA GLU A 58 5.19 -3.77 4.57
C GLU A 58 5.54 -3.32 6.00
N ARG A 59 6.72 -3.70 6.47
CA ARG A 59 7.19 -3.30 7.78
C ARG A 59 7.36 -1.79 7.89
N ARG A 60 7.93 -1.16 6.87
CA ARG A 60 8.07 0.30 6.83
C ARG A 60 6.72 1.00 6.82
N TYR A 61 5.80 0.47 6.03
CA TYR A 61 4.45 1.03 5.94
C TYR A 61 3.74 0.95 7.30
N GLN A 62 3.78 -0.20 7.97
CA GLN A 62 3.15 -0.37 9.27
C GLN A 62 3.74 0.60 10.31
N THR A 63 5.03 0.87 10.24
CA THR A 63 5.69 1.83 11.13
C THR A 63 5.17 3.25 10.86
N LEU A 64 4.93 3.60 9.60
CA LEU A 64 4.46 4.93 9.24
C LEU A 64 3.02 5.20 9.67
N ILE A 65 2.16 4.20 9.58
CA ILE A 65 0.73 4.35 9.87
C ILE A 65 0.34 3.91 11.28
N GLY A 66 1.24 3.20 11.94
CA GLY A 66 1.00 2.61 13.26
C GLY A 66 1.30 3.55 14.45
#